data_7b2eb79d7fec1c2b0eb721f247c8ce74
#
_entry.id   7b2eb79d7fec1c2b0eb721f247c8ce74
#
_cell.length_a   1.000
_cell.length_b   1.000
_cell.length_c   1.000
_cell.angle_alpha   90.00
_cell.angle_beta   90.00
_cell.angle_gamma   90.00
#
_symmetry.space_group_name_H-M   'P 1'
#
loop_
_entity.id
_entity.type
_entity.pdbx_description
1 polymer ?
#
loop_
_entity_poly.entity_id
_entity_poly.type
_entity_poly.pdbx_seq_one_letter_code
_entity_poly.pdbx_strand_id
1 'polypeptide(L)'
;MTTSSVSPVTTELAGSETGITLIIHAGAGSRGKHSTPERIAQVELDLQRALDAGYQLLESGAPAHEAVVAAIHVMEDAPEFNAGRGAALTSDGIAQMDACLMTGDGEVGAVTGVSTVKNPIDAARAVKEQTKHVLFADPTDAEIADWGVATESNEYFITEQRRQSLAEAQSGGDEWEKHGTIGAVARDAEGNIAAGTSTGGITNQMHGRVGDSPLPGCGTFANQSTVAVSCTGIGEAFIKVVAAHQV
;
A
#
# COMPACT_ATOMS: atom_id res chain seq x y z
N MET A 1 13.10 -14.83 29.73
CA MET A 1 12.42 -14.46 28.48
C MET A 1 11.26 -13.56 28.85
N THR A 2 11.44 -12.27 28.80
CA THR A 2 10.40 -11.27 29.06
C THR A 2 9.72 -10.96 27.76
N THR A 3 8.51 -11.47 27.55
CA THR A 3 7.63 -11.10 26.44
C THR A 3 7.20 -9.66 26.66
N SER A 4 7.78 -8.73 25.89
CA SER A 4 7.26 -7.38 25.78
C SER A 4 5.94 -7.44 25.03
N SER A 5 4.81 -7.35 25.75
CA SER A 5 3.52 -7.18 25.15
C SER A 5 3.41 -5.75 24.62
N VAL A 6 3.55 -5.57 23.32
CA VAL A 6 3.15 -4.33 22.67
C VAL A 6 1.62 -4.32 22.68
N SER A 7 1.03 -3.48 23.51
CA SER A 7 -0.43 -3.27 23.46
C SER A 7 -0.76 -2.60 22.11
N PRO A 8 -1.78 -3.07 21.39
CA PRO A 8 -2.23 -2.38 20.19
C PRO A 8 -2.69 -0.98 20.58
N VAL A 9 -2.15 0.04 19.92
CA VAL A 9 -2.67 1.41 20.04
C VAL A 9 -3.94 1.44 19.20
N THR A 10 -5.08 1.23 19.86
CA THR A 10 -6.39 1.45 19.25
C THR A 10 -6.74 2.92 19.49
N THR A 11 -6.66 3.72 18.44
CA THR A 11 -7.21 5.08 18.46
C THR A 11 -8.64 5.00 17.95
N GLU A 12 -9.62 5.06 18.83
CA GLU A 12 -11.01 5.33 18.43
C GLU A 12 -11.08 6.82 18.07
N LEU A 13 -11.14 7.12 16.78
CA LEU A 13 -11.51 8.45 16.33
C LEU A 13 -13.03 8.58 16.51
N ALA A 14 -13.47 9.46 17.40
CA ALA A 14 -14.87 9.88 17.47
C ALA A 14 -15.28 10.32 16.06
N GLY A 15 -16.41 9.81 15.56
CA GLY A 15 -16.90 10.14 14.23
C GLY A 15 -16.94 11.65 14.05
N SER A 16 -16.38 12.14 12.93
CA SER A 16 -16.44 13.56 12.62
C SER A 16 -17.91 13.98 12.46
N GLU A 17 -18.28 15.19 12.84
CA GLU A 17 -19.64 15.74 12.61
C GLU A 17 -20.02 15.70 11.12
N THR A 18 -19.03 15.71 10.23
CA THR A 18 -19.19 15.60 8.76
C THR A 18 -19.43 14.19 8.26
N GLY A 19 -19.18 13.17 9.09
CA GLY A 19 -19.27 11.76 8.69
C GLY A 19 -18.15 11.27 7.76
N ILE A 20 -17.24 12.15 7.28
CA ILE A 20 -16.09 11.77 6.46
C ILE A 20 -14.95 11.25 7.33
N THR A 21 -14.19 10.28 6.82
CA THR A 21 -13.05 9.70 7.55
C THR A 21 -11.97 9.26 6.57
N LEU A 22 -10.72 9.51 6.90
CA LEU A 22 -9.55 8.97 6.21
C LEU A 22 -8.56 8.46 7.24
N ILE A 23 -8.13 7.21 7.10
CA ILE A 23 -7.09 6.58 7.91
C ILE A 23 -6.03 6.03 6.97
N ILE A 24 -4.75 6.28 7.27
CA ILE A 24 -3.62 5.76 6.50
C ILE A 24 -2.66 4.97 7.39
N HIS A 25 -1.87 4.10 6.78
CA HIS A 25 -0.73 3.46 7.43
C HIS A 25 0.48 3.40 6.50
N ALA A 26 1.66 3.32 7.10
CA ALA A 26 2.95 3.27 6.40
C ALA A 26 3.79 2.05 6.79
N GLY A 27 3.12 0.93 7.07
CA GLY A 27 3.76 -0.36 7.35
C GLY A 27 3.79 -0.75 8.82
N ALA A 28 3.97 -2.05 9.07
CA ALA A 28 4.07 -2.65 10.40
C ALA A 28 5.52 -2.88 10.86
N GLY A 29 6.52 -2.64 10.01
CA GLY A 29 7.92 -2.83 10.35
C GLY A 29 8.43 -1.81 11.38
N SER A 30 9.45 -2.18 12.16
CA SER A 30 10.16 -1.20 12.97
C SER A 30 10.91 -0.24 12.06
N ARG A 31 10.86 1.06 12.34
CA ARG A 31 11.67 2.06 11.61
C ARG A 31 13.17 1.93 11.87
N GLY A 32 13.57 0.79 12.43
CA GLY A 32 14.93 0.41 12.71
C GLY A 32 15.60 1.27 13.79
N LYS A 33 16.58 0.70 14.46
CA LYS A 33 17.45 1.38 15.45
C LYS A 33 18.27 2.53 14.84
N HIS A 34 18.15 2.77 13.53
CA HIS A 34 18.96 3.69 12.73
C HIS A 34 18.16 4.83 12.08
N SER A 35 16.88 5.04 12.47
CA SER A 35 16.14 6.20 11.99
C SER A 35 16.69 7.48 12.62
N THR A 36 17.22 8.38 11.80
CA THR A 36 17.63 9.71 12.29
C THR A 36 16.40 10.60 12.54
N PRO A 37 16.53 11.62 13.42
CA PRO A 37 15.45 12.57 13.64
C PRO A 37 14.95 13.24 12.34
N GLU A 38 15.86 13.55 11.40
CA GLU A 38 15.53 14.14 10.10
C GLU A 38 14.67 13.21 9.27
N ARG A 39 15.00 11.91 9.27
CA ARG A 39 14.21 10.91 8.56
C ARG A 39 12.82 10.74 9.17
N ILE A 40 12.72 10.75 10.49
CA ILE A 40 11.43 10.69 11.18
C ILE A 40 10.57 11.90 10.80
N ALA A 41 11.14 13.11 10.84
CA ALA A 41 10.45 14.33 10.46
C ALA A 41 9.99 14.31 8.98
N GLN A 42 10.82 13.76 8.06
CA GLN A 42 10.43 13.61 6.66
C GLN A 42 9.24 12.66 6.49
N VAL A 43 9.27 11.50 7.16
CA VAL A 43 8.15 10.54 7.14
C VAL A 43 6.86 11.16 7.69
N GLU A 44 6.95 11.91 8.79
CA GLU A 44 5.79 12.61 9.37
C GLU A 44 5.23 13.66 8.42
N LEU A 45 6.10 14.41 7.74
CA LEU A 45 5.71 15.38 6.71
C LEU A 45 5.00 14.70 5.53
N ASP A 46 5.51 13.58 5.04
CA ASP A 46 4.93 12.87 3.90
C ASP A 46 3.61 12.20 4.27
N LEU A 47 3.47 11.68 5.51
CA LEU A 47 2.18 11.20 6.03
C LEU A 47 1.16 12.33 6.16
N GLN A 48 1.57 13.52 6.63
CA GLN A 48 0.68 14.66 6.70
C GLN A 48 0.21 15.09 5.31
N ARG A 49 1.11 15.14 4.33
CA ARG A 49 0.77 15.44 2.93
C ARG A 49 -0.21 14.42 2.35
N ALA A 50 -0.03 13.13 2.66
CA ALA A 50 -0.94 12.08 2.21
C ALA A 50 -2.34 12.25 2.82
N LEU A 51 -2.41 12.54 4.12
CA LEU A 51 -3.68 12.85 4.80
C LEU A 51 -4.34 14.09 4.19
N ASP A 52 -3.59 15.17 4.00
CA ASP A 52 -4.13 16.42 3.44
C ASP A 52 -4.67 16.21 2.03
N ALA A 53 -3.94 15.49 1.18
CA ALA A 53 -4.36 15.20 -0.21
C ALA A 53 -5.67 14.42 -0.27
N GLY A 54 -5.80 13.35 0.52
CA GLY A 54 -7.02 12.55 0.55
C GLY A 54 -8.18 13.24 1.28
N TYR A 55 -7.90 13.90 2.40
CA TYR A 55 -8.95 14.54 3.21
C TYR A 55 -9.59 15.75 2.51
N GLN A 56 -8.81 16.56 1.79
CA GLN A 56 -9.33 17.67 0.98
C GLN A 56 -10.33 17.22 -0.09
N LEU A 57 -10.10 16.04 -0.69
CA LEU A 57 -11.04 15.45 -1.63
C LEU A 57 -12.37 15.10 -0.93
N LEU A 58 -12.31 14.46 0.24
CA LEU A 58 -13.53 14.16 1.02
C LEU A 58 -14.28 15.42 1.42
N GLU A 59 -13.58 16.48 1.85
CA GLU A 59 -14.18 17.76 2.17
C GLU A 59 -14.86 18.42 0.96
N SER A 60 -14.33 18.18 -0.25
CA SER A 60 -14.94 18.68 -1.49
C SER A 60 -16.12 17.83 -1.99
N GLY A 61 -16.45 16.73 -1.30
CA GLY A 61 -17.52 15.81 -1.67
C GLY A 61 -17.10 14.73 -2.67
N ALA A 62 -15.80 14.47 -2.83
CA ALA A 62 -15.33 13.39 -3.70
C ALA A 62 -15.62 12.00 -3.09
N PRO A 63 -15.79 10.95 -3.92
CA PRO A 63 -15.98 9.59 -3.46
C PRO A 63 -14.80 9.06 -2.65
N ALA A 64 -15.07 8.16 -1.69
CA ALA A 64 -14.07 7.59 -0.79
C ALA A 64 -12.84 7.01 -1.50
N HIS A 65 -13.02 6.34 -2.65
CA HIS A 65 -11.90 5.74 -3.39
C HIS A 65 -10.94 6.77 -3.99
N GLU A 66 -11.43 7.96 -4.38
CA GLU A 66 -10.57 9.05 -4.86
C GLU A 66 -9.63 9.54 -3.75
N ALA A 67 -10.15 9.68 -2.53
CA ALA A 67 -9.35 10.05 -1.36
C ALA A 67 -8.30 8.99 -1.02
N VAL A 68 -8.67 7.70 -1.11
CA VAL A 68 -7.74 6.57 -0.93
C VAL A 68 -6.62 6.62 -1.96
N VAL A 69 -6.95 6.79 -3.25
CA VAL A 69 -5.96 6.88 -4.33
C VAL A 69 -5.04 8.07 -4.12
N ALA A 70 -5.58 9.26 -3.81
CA ALA A 70 -4.77 10.46 -3.62
C ALA A 70 -3.78 10.33 -2.45
N ALA A 71 -4.22 9.75 -1.33
CA ALA A 71 -3.34 9.50 -0.18
C ALA A 71 -2.23 8.50 -0.52
N ILE A 72 -2.56 7.41 -1.21
CA ILE A 72 -1.60 6.39 -1.63
C ILE A 72 -0.61 6.95 -2.65
N HIS A 73 -1.02 7.79 -3.60
CA HIS A 73 -0.14 8.46 -4.55
C HIS A 73 1.00 9.22 -3.87
N VAL A 74 0.68 10.04 -2.86
CA VAL A 74 1.69 10.80 -2.10
C VAL A 74 2.69 9.84 -1.45
N MET A 75 2.21 8.73 -0.90
CA MET A 75 3.07 7.74 -0.25
C MET A 75 3.88 6.91 -1.26
N GLU A 76 3.35 6.60 -2.45
CA GLU A 76 4.09 5.91 -3.52
C GLU A 76 5.19 6.78 -4.13
N ASP A 77 5.02 8.10 -4.18
CA ASP A 77 6.03 9.04 -4.67
C ASP A 77 7.12 9.34 -3.62
N ALA A 78 6.90 9.02 -2.34
CA ALA A 78 7.83 9.28 -1.25
C ALA A 78 8.80 8.12 -1.03
N PRO A 79 10.14 8.36 -1.13
CA PRO A 79 11.16 7.29 -1.12
C PRO A 79 11.32 6.59 0.24
N GLU A 80 10.68 7.11 1.28
CA GLU A 80 10.76 6.58 2.65
C GLU A 80 9.86 5.37 2.88
N PHE A 81 8.88 5.15 2.00
CA PHE A 81 7.91 4.06 2.13
C PHE A 81 8.26 2.86 1.24
N ASN A 82 7.68 1.71 1.55
CA ASN A 82 7.84 0.49 0.77
C ASN A 82 6.69 0.32 -0.23
N ALA A 83 6.59 1.24 -1.16
CA ALA A 83 5.66 1.20 -2.29
C ALA A 83 6.12 2.23 -3.33
N GLY A 84 5.81 2.05 -4.61
CA GLY A 84 6.24 2.97 -5.64
C GLY A 84 7.74 3.26 -5.54
N ARG A 85 8.11 4.55 -5.48
CA ARG A 85 9.51 4.96 -5.26
C ARG A 85 9.95 4.59 -3.85
N GLY A 86 10.92 3.71 -3.73
CA GLY A 86 11.38 3.15 -2.45
C GLY A 86 10.84 1.75 -2.17
N ALA A 87 10.24 1.09 -3.16
CA ALA A 87 9.85 -0.30 -3.09
C ALA A 87 11.02 -1.22 -2.72
N ALA A 88 10.75 -2.26 -1.95
CA ALA A 88 11.70 -3.32 -1.66
C ALA A 88 12.15 -4.02 -2.95
N LEU A 89 13.35 -4.57 -2.93
CA LEU A 89 13.92 -5.24 -4.11
C LEU A 89 13.83 -6.76 -3.97
N THR A 90 13.53 -7.41 -5.10
CA THR A 90 13.65 -8.86 -5.25
C THR A 90 15.09 -9.31 -5.08
N SER A 91 15.33 -10.60 -5.00
CA SER A 91 16.67 -11.21 -5.00
C SER A 91 17.52 -10.80 -6.21
N ASP A 92 16.88 -10.46 -7.32
CA ASP A 92 17.52 -10.03 -8.56
C ASP A 92 17.78 -8.51 -8.62
N GLY A 93 17.42 -7.78 -7.55
CA GLY A 93 17.63 -6.33 -7.47
C GLY A 93 16.61 -5.49 -8.24
N ILE A 94 15.44 -6.04 -8.54
CA ILE A 94 14.36 -5.39 -9.29
C ILE A 94 13.26 -4.98 -8.31
N ALA A 95 12.69 -3.79 -8.47
CA ALA A 95 11.45 -3.40 -7.79
C ALA A 95 10.26 -4.07 -8.49
N GLN A 96 9.57 -4.96 -7.79
CA GLN A 96 8.29 -5.53 -8.19
C GLN A 96 7.23 -5.11 -7.18
N MET A 97 6.15 -4.52 -7.66
CA MET A 97 5.16 -3.86 -6.81
C MET A 97 3.78 -4.46 -7.01
N ASP A 98 2.99 -4.38 -5.96
CA ASP A 98 1.62 -4.89 -5.91
C ASP A 98 0.70 -3.78 -5.42
N ALA A 99 -0.54 -3.72 -5.92
CA ALA A 99 -1.57 -2.82 -5.40
C ALA A 99 -2.97 -3.40 -5.55
N CYS A 100 -3.88 -2.98 -4.67
CA CYS A 100 -5.29 -3.28 -4.72
C CYS A 100 -6.12 -2.06 -4.31
N LEU A 101 -7.22 -1.83 -5.00
CA LEU A 101 -8.25 -0.84 -4.67
C LEU A 101 -9.61 -1.52 -4.66
N MET A 102 -10.34 -1.41 -3.55
CA MET A 102 -11.68 -2.00 -3.40
C MET A 102 -12.65 -0.98 -2.83
N THR A 103 -13.86 -0.93 -3.38
CA THR A 103 -14.97 -0.11 -2.91
C THR A 103 -16.02 -0.93 -2.17
N GLY A 104 -16.78 -0.31 -1.30
CA GLY A 104 -17.75 -0.99 -0.42
C GLY A 104 -18.87 -1.73 -1.14
N ASP A 105 -19.18 -1.39 -2.37
CA ASP A 105 -20.13 -2.07 -3.26
C ASP A 105 -19.58 -3.38 -3.87
N GLY A 106 -18.30 -3.71 -3.58
CA GLY A 106 -17.66 -4.95 -4.02
C GLY A 106 -16.86 -4.81 -5.31
N GLU A 107 -16.83 -3.63 -5.93
CA GLU A 107 -15.98 -3.40 -7.10
C GLU A 107 -14.50 -3.36 -6.67
N VAL A 108 -13.64 -4.07 -7.40
CA VAL A 108 -12.24 -4.24 -7.04
C VAL A 108 -11.35 -4.34 -8.27
N GLY A 109 -10.16 -3.76 -8.16
CA GLY A 109 -9.08 -3.95 -9.12
C GLY A 109 -7.75 -4.09 -8.41
N ALA A 110 -6.89 -4.93 -8.96
CA ALA A 110 -5.58 -5.20 -8.40
C ALA A 110 -4.53 -5.51 -9.48
N VAL A 111 -3.29 -5.21 -9.16
CA VAL A 111 -2.13 -5.60 -9.96
C VAL A 111 -1.05 -6.22 -9.06
N THR A 112 -0.29 -7.17 -9.61
CA THR A 112 0.85 -7.76 -8.93
C THR A 112 2.05 -7.89 -9.86
N GLY A 113 3.24 -7.76 -9.31
CA GLY A 113 4.50 -7.91 -10.04
C GLY A 113 4.83 -6.77 -11.00
N VAL A 114 4.13 -5.63 -10.94
CA VAL A 114 4.40 -4.49 -11.84
C VAL A 114 5.76 -3.88 -11.52
N SER A 115 6.53 -3.58 -12.57
CA SER A 115 7.92 -3.12 -12.43
C SER A 115 8.20 -1.78 -13.14
N THR A 116 7.22 -1.27 -13.90
CA THR A 116 7.34 -0.02 -14.69
C THR A 116 6.23 0.98 -14.41
N VAL A 117 5.15 0.57 -13.74
CA VAL A 117 4.02 1.44 -13.38
C VAL A 117 4.46 2.43 -12.31
N LYS A 118 4.37 3.74 -12.60
CA LYS A 118 4.82 4.79 -11.67
C LYS A 118 4.10 4.73 -10.33
N ASN A 119 2.78 4.67 -10.38
CA ASN A 119 1.92 4.55 -9.21
C ASN A 119 1.08 3.27 -9.34
N PRO A 120 1.47 2.17 -8.69
CA PRO A 120 0.74 0.90 -8.77
C PRO A 120 -0.76 0.99 -8.45
N ILE A 121 -1.16 1.91 -7.58
CA ILE A 121 -2.57 2.13 -7.25
C ILE A 121 -3.39 2.61 -8.45
N ASP A 122 -2.78 3.35 -9.40
CA ASP A 122 -3.46 3.77 -10.63
C ASP A 122 -3.73 2.59 -11.55
N ALA A 123 -2.82 1.64 -11.64
CA ALA A 123 -3.06 0.42 -12.40
C ALA A 123 -4.17 -0.43 -11.76
N ALA A 124 -4.17 -0.54 -10.41
CA ALA A 124 -5.27 -1.21 -9.70
C ALA A 124 -6.62 -0.52 -9.95
N ARG A 125 -6.65 0.83 -9.93
CA ARG A 125 -7.82 1.63 -10.30
C ARG A 125 -8.26 1.36 -11.74
N ALA A 126 -7.32 1.37 -12.69
CA ALA A 126 -7.62 1.12 -14.09
C ALA A 126 -8.20 -0.28 -14.32
N VAL A 127 -7.66 -1.31 -13.66
CA VAL A 127 -8.24 -2.66 -13.68
C VAL A 127 -9.69 -2.64 -13.23
N LYS A 128 -9.99 -1.96 -12.11
CA LYS A 128 -11.35 -1.83 -11.57
C LYS A 128 -12.31 -1.10 -12.53
N GLU A 129 -11.85 -0.01 -13.14
CA GLU A 129 -12.74 0.91 -13.88
C GLU A 129 -12.86 0.60 -15.37
N GLN A 130 -11.82 0.00 -15.97
CA GLN A 130 -11.70 -0.15 -17.41
C GLN A 130 -11.75 -1.60 -17.89
N THR A 131 -11.75 -2.58 -16.96
CA THR A 131 -11.77 -3.99 -17.33
C THR A 131 -12.90 -4.75 -16.62
N LYS A 132 -13.18 -5.97 -17.08
CA LYS A 132 -14.06 -6.93 -16.40
C LYS A 132 -13.31 -7.87 -15.46
N HIS A 133 -12.00 -7.69 -15.33
CA HIS A 133 -11.13 -8.54 -14.53
C HIS A 133 -10.87 -7.90 -13.17
N VAL A 134 -10.46 -8.71 -12.22
CA VAL A 134 -10.18 -8.30 -10.84
C VAL A 134 -8.70 -8.08 -10.60
N LEU A 135 -7.85 -8.94 -11.17
CA LEU A 135 -6.41 -8.97 -10.87
C LEU A 135 -5.61 -9.28 -12.13
N PHE A 136 -4.61 -8.45 -12.39
CA PHE A 136 -3.60 -8.69 -13.42
C PHE A 136 -2.23 -8.96 -12.79
N ALA A 137 -1.57 -10.00 -13.28
CA ALA A 137 -0.18 -10.28 -12.97
C ALA A 137 0.69 -9.74 -14.10
N ASP A 138 1.56 -8.78 -13.79
CA ASP A 138 2.53 -8.19 -14.73
C ASP A 138 1.88 -7.80 -16.09
N PRO A 139 0.92 -6.87 -16.10
CA PRO A 139 0.28 -6.44 -17.33
C PRO A 139 1.31 -5.91 -18.32
N THR A 140 1.06 -6.12 -19.60
CA THR A 140 1.96 -5.69 -20.67
C THR A 140 2.01 -4.17 -20.79
N ASP A 141 3.10 -3.62 -21.34
CA ASP A 141 3.24 -2.18 -21.62
C ASP A 141 2.10 -1.64 -22.47
N ALA A 142 1.55 -2.47 -23.39
CA ALA A 142 0.41 -2.09 -24.22
C ALA A 142 -0.86 -1.93 -23.39
N GLU A 143 -1.15 -2.84 -22.46
CA GLU A 143 -2.30 -2.73 -21.56
C GLU A 143 -2.15 -1.52 -20.64
N ILE A 144 -0.96 -1.29 -20.07
CA ILE A 144 -0.68 -0.12 -19.22
C ILE A 144 -0.89 1.18 -19.99
N ALA A 145 -0.43 1.23 -21.25
CA ALA A 145 -0.62 2.39 -22.11
C ALA A 145 -2.10 2.62 -22.48
N ASP A 146 -2.85 1.56 -22.78
CA ASP A 146 -4.28 1.62 -23.08
C ASP A 146 -5.07 2.12 -21.85
N TRP A 147 -4.65 1.79 -20.64
CA TRP A 147 -5.22 2.30 -19.39
C TRP A 147 -4.87 3.76 -19.10
N GLY A 148 -3.92 4.35 -19.84
CA GLY A 148 -3.44 5.72 -19.61
C GLY A 148 -2.64 5.88 -18.31
N VAL A 149 -2.06 4.81 -17.80
CA VAL A 149 -1.28 4.80 -16.56
C VAL A 149 0.16 5.21 -16.85
N ALA A 150 0.70 6.10 -16.03
CA ALA A 150 2.07 6.59 -16.16
C ALA A 150 3.10 5.50 -15.85
N THR A 151 4.19 5.49 -16.61
CA THR A 151 5.29 4.53 -16.46
C THR A 151 6.61 5.22 -16.19
N GLU A 152 7.50 4.52 -15.52
CA GLU A 152 8.88 4.90 -15.25
C GLU A 152 9.81 3.70 -15.47
N SER A 153 11.11 3.97 -15.64
CA SER A 153 12.10 2.89 -15.63
C SER A 153 12.18 2.25 -14.24
N ASN A 154 12.53 0.96 -14.17
CA ASN A 154 12.66 0.29 -12.87
C ASN A 154 13.67 0.98 -11.93
N GLU A 155 14.68 1.63 -12.48
CA GLU A 155 15.68 2.41 -11.73
C GLU A 155 15.05 3.58 -10.93
N TYR A 156 13.94 4.17 -11.41
CA TYR A 156 13.22 5.24 -10.71
C TYR A 156 12.77 4.83 -9.30
N PHE A 157 12.37 3.57 -9.12
CA PHE A 157 11.86 3.04 -7.85
C PHE A 157 12.98 2.72 -6.86
N ILE A 158 14.19 2.50 -7.36
CA ILE A 158 15.32 2.00 -6.58
C ILE A 158 16.04 3.15 -5.87
N THR A 159 16.04 3.12 -4.54
CA THR A 159 16.80 4.03 -3.71
C THR A 159 18.10 3.38 -3.23
N GLU A 160 19.12 4.20 -2.91
CA GLU A 160 20.37 3.69 -2.32
C GLU A 160 20.13 2.88 -1.04
N GLN A 161 19.17 3.32 -0.22
CA GLN A 161 18.78 2.58 0.98
C GLN A 161 18.26 1.18 0.63
N ARG A 162 17.46 1.02 -0.45
CA ARG A 162 16.93 -0.30 -0.86
C ARG A 162 18.03 -1.20 -1.40
N ARG A 163 19.02 -0.65 -2.11
CA ARG A 163 20.23 -1.40 -2.52
C ARG A 163 21.01 -1.92 -1.31
N GLN A 164 21.24 -1.06 -0.32
CA GLN A 164 21.94 -1.44 0.92
C GLN A 164 21.13 -2.50 1.68
N SER A 165 19.81 -2.33 1.83
CA SER A 165 18.94 -3.31 2.48
C SER A 165 18.98 -4.67 1.81
N LEU A 166 19.00 -4.72 0.47
CA LEU A 166 19.14 -5.98 -0.27
C LEU A 166 20.50 -6.64 -0.02
N ALA A 167 21.59 -5.87 -0.09
CA ALA A 167 22.94 -6.38 0.14
C ALA A 167 23.09 -6.96 1.57
N GLU A 168 22.52 -6.30 2.58
CA GLU A 168 22.48 -6.80 3.96
C GLU A 168 21.69 -8.10 4.08
N ALA A 169 20.49 -8.19 3.47
CA ALA A 169 19.69 -9.39 3.48
C ALA A 169 20.41 -10.57 2.79
N GLN A 170 21.05 -10.33 1.65
CA GLN A 170 21.83 -11.35 0.93
C GLN A 170 23.08 -11.81 1.70
N SER A 171 23.63 -10.99 2.61
CA SER A 171 24.75 -11.36 3.47
C SER A 171 24.34 -12.07 4.77
N GLY A 172 23.07 -12.41 4.94
CA GLY A 172 22.53 -13.14 6.10
C GLY A 172 22.08 -12.22 7.24
N GLY A 173 21.79 -10.95 6.96
CA GLY A 173 21.12 -10.03 7.88
C GLY A 173 19.67 -10.43 8.16
N ASP A 174 19.10 -9.89 9.23
CA ASP A 174 17.75 -10.23 9.66
C ASP A 174 16.70 -9.67 8.67
N GLU A 175 16.02 -10.56 7.96
CA GLU A 175 15.04 -10.21 6.93
C GLU A 175 13.70 -9.69 7.53
N TRP A 176 13.41 -10.05 8.78
CA TRP A 176 12.11 -9.81 9.42
C TRP A 176 11.85 -8.36 9.83
N GLU A 177 12.88 -7.53 9.95
CA GLU A 177 12.73 -6.11 10.36
C GLU A 177 12.35 -5.15 9.22
N LYS A 178 12.23 -5.62 7.97
CA LYS A 178 12.19 -4.74 6.77
C LYS A 178 10.87 -4.80 6.01
N HIS A 179 9.77 -5.16 6.68
CA HIS A 179 8.45 -5.16 6.09
C HIS A 179 7.81 -3.78 6.16
N GLY A 180 7.26 -3.33 5.07
CA GLY A 180 6.45 -2.14 5.00
C GLY A 180 5.43 -2.30 3.88
N THR A 181 4.28 -1.71 4.06
CA THR A 181 3.19 -1.67 3.09
C THR A 181 2.45 -0.39 3.39
N ILE A 182 2.07 0.37 2.40
CA ILE A 182 1.24 1.55 2.62
C ILE A 182 -0.21 1.23 2.34
N GLY A 183 -1.11 1.94 3.00
CA GLY A 183 -2.52 1.80 2.72
C GLY A 183 -3.36 2.93 3.26
N ALA A 184 -4.57 3.00 2.75
CA ALA A 184 -5.57 3.96 3.14
C ALA A 184 -6.95 3.33 3.15
N VAL A 185 -7.80 3.76 4.09
CA VAL A 185 -9.22 3.49 4.10
C VAL A 185 -9.97 4.80 4.27
N ALA A 186 -11.09 4.96 3.58
CA ALA A 186 -11.87 6.19 3.63
C ALA A 186 -13.37 5.92 3.70
N ARG A 187 -14.09 6.91 4.27
CA ARG A 187 -15.54 7.05 4.21
C ARG A 187 -15.88 8.44 3.71
N ASP A 188 -16.72 8.53 2.67
CA ASP A 188 -17.17 9.81 2.12
C ASP A 188 -18.44 10.34 2.81
N ALA A 189 -18.91 11.49 2.36
CA ALA A 189 -20.08 12.17 2.94
C ALA A 189 -21.39 11.40 2.72
N GLU A 190 -21.49 10.60 1.67
CA GLU A 190 -22.62 9.71 1.40
C GLU A 190 -22.55 8.43 2.22
N GLY A 191 -21.47 8.20 2.93
CA GLY A 191 -21.21 7.03 3.76
C GLY A 191 -20.60 5.86 3.00
N ASN A 192 -20.25 6.00 1.72
CA ASN A 192 -19.55 4.95 0.99
C ASN A 192 -18.13 4.77 1.53
N ILE A 193 -17.64 3.56 1.49
CA ILE A 193 -16.31 3.22 1.98
C ILE A 193 -15.42 2.64 0.88
N ALA A 194 -14.12 2.82 1.04
CA ALA A 194 -13.11 2.25 0.16
C ALA A 194 -11.84 1.87 0.95
N ALA A 195 -11.09 0.91 0.43
CA ALA A 195 -9.78 0.50 0.92
C ALA A 195 -8.79 0.41 -0.24
N GLY A 196 -7.55 0.81 0.00
CA GLY A 196 -6.45 0.61 -0.93
C GLY A 196 -5.18 0.23 -0.19
N THR A 197 -4.38 -0.61 -0.84
CA THR A 197 -3.09 -1.06 -0.32
C THR A 197 -2.09 -1.10 -1.46
N SER A 198 -0.85 -0.65 -1.22
CA SER A 198 0.25 -0.70 -2.18
C SER A 198 1.56 -1.09 -1.50
N THR A 199 2.38 -1.88 -2.17
CA THR A 199 3.60 -2.44 -1.58
C THR A 199 4.65 -2.81 -2.63
N GLY A 200 5.93 -2.75 -2.23
CA GLY A 200 7.05 -3.41 -2.91
C GLY A 200 7.35 -4.82 -2.38
N GLY A 201 6.47 -5.38 -1.55
CA GLY A 201 6.69 -6.68 -0.94
C GLY A 201 7.74 -6.68 0.16
N ILE A 202 8.62 -7.67 0.17
CA ILE A 202 9.69 -7.84 1.16
C ILE A 202 11.07 -7.82 0.51
N THR A 203 12.07 -7.28 1.22
CA THR A 203 13.45 -7.24 0.74
C THR A 203 13.97 -8.66 0.49
N ASN A 204 14.67 -8.87 -0.63
CA ASN A 204 15.23 -10.15 -1.05
C ASN A 204 14.17 -11.24 -1.36
N GLN A 205 12.94 -10.83 -1.67
CA GLN A 205 11.91 -11.79 -2.08
C GLN A 205 12.28 -12.50 -3.38
N MET A 206 11.82 -13.73 -3.52
CA MET A 206 11.96 -14.46 -4.77
C MET A 206 11.17 -13.75 -5.88
N HIS A 207 11.71 -13.78 -7.09
CA HIS A 207 10.99 -13.27 -8.26
C HIS A 207 9.59 -13.91 -8.37
N GLY A 208 8.57 -13.10 -8.60
CA GLY A 208 7.18 -13.58 -8.70
C GLY A 208 6.50 -13.93 -7.38
N ARG A 209 7.12 -13.63 -6.23
CA ARG A 209 6.42 -13.76 -4.93
C ARG A 209 5.32 -12.71 -4.84
N VAL A 210 4.13 -13.12 -4.49
CA VAL A 210 2.96 -12.29 -4.25
C VAL A 210 2.63 -12.29 -2.76
N GLY A 211 2.49 -11.08 -2.17
CA GLY A 211 2.03 -10.90 -0.80
C GLY A 211 0.50 -10.84 -0.68
N ASP A 212 0.03 -10.42 0.47
CA ASP A 212 -1.40 -10.25 0.77
C ASP A 212 -2.01 -9.01 0.12
N SER A 213 -1.22 -7.96 -0.09
CA SER A 213 -1.70 -6.63 -0.50
C SER A 213 -2.54 -6.63 -1.78
N PRO A 214 -2.18 -7.33 -2.88
CA PRO A 214 -2.96 -7.34 -4.11
C PRO A 214 -4.15 -8.32 -4.07
N LEU A 215 -4.31 -9.09 -3.00
CA LEU A 215 -5.31 -10.15 -2.89
C LEU A 215 -6.53 -9.65 -2.12
N PRO A 216 -7.68 -9.43 -2.79
CA PRO A 216 -8.92 -9.03 -2.12
C PRO A 216 -9.31 -10.01 -1.02
N GLY A 217 -9.62 -9.49 0.17
CA GLY A 217 -9.91 -10.28 1.36
C GLY A 217 -8.69 -10.72 2.17
N CYS A 218 -7.47 -10.67 1.60
CA CYS A 218 -6.24 -11.01 2.33
C CYS A 218 -5.57 -9.76 2.91
N GLY A 219 -5.18 -8.81 2.06
CA GLY A 219 -4.51 -7.56 2.45
C GLY A 219 -5.38 -6.32 2.28
N THR A 220 -6.38 -6.38 1.41
CA THR A 220 -7.29 -5.27 1.10
C THR A 220 -8.73 -5.79 1.08
N PHE A 221 -9.63 -5.10 1.78
CA PHE A 221 -11.05 -5.48 1.78
C PHE A 221 -11.93 -4.25 2.03
N ALA A 222 -13.07 -4.18 1.33
CA ALA A 222 -14.13 -3.22 1.63
C ALA A 222 -15.50 -3.86 1.41
N ASN A 223 -16.40 -3.69 2.38
CA ASN A 223 -17.79 -4.10 2.27
C ASN A 223 -18.66 -3.06 2.95
N GLN A 224 -19.54 -2.43 2.19
CA GLN A 224 -20.40 -1.32 2.63
C GLN A 224 -21.21 -1.63 3.89
N SER A 225 -21.53 -2.90 4.12
CA SER A 225 -22.33 -3.33 5.28
C SER A 225 -21.49 -3.53 6.54
N THR A 226 -20.16 -3.54 6.44
CA THR A 226 -19.27 -3.90 7.56
C THR A 226 -18.08 -2.93 7.71
N VAL A 227 -17.03 -3.07 6.90
CA VAL A 227 -15.74 -2.44 7.18
C VAL A 227 -14.91 -2.22 5.90
N ALA A 228 -13.97 -1.26 5.95
CA ALA A 228 -12.86 -1.11 5.02
C ALA A 228 -11.55 -1.42 5.75
N VAL A 229 -10.71 -2.28 5.16
CA VAL A 229 -9.47 -2.81 5.77
C VAL A 229 -8.31 -2.70 4.80
N SER A 230 -7.18 -2.20 5.27
CA SER A 230 -5.88 -2.29 4.62
C SER A 230 -4.87 -2.85 5.61
N CYS A 231 -4.23 -3.97 5.25
CA CYS A 231 -3.34 -4.72 6.12
C CYS A 231 -1.87 -4.44 5.84
N THR A 232 -1.03 -4.66 6.86
CA THR A 232 0.43 -4.69 6.73
C THR A 232 1.01 -5.67 7.74
N GLY A 233 2.03 -6.44 7.34
CA GLY A 233 2.66 -7.45 8.21
C GLY A 233 3.24 -8.60 7.41
N ILE A 234 3.05 -9.81 7.90
CA ILE A 234 3.53 -11.04 7.26
C ILE A 234 2.48 -11.52 6.26
N GLY A 235 2.69 -11.23 4.96
CA GLY A 235 1.75 -11.51 3.89
C GLY A 235 1.30 -12.96 3.84
N GLU A 236 2.23 -13.89 4.00
CA GLU A 236 1.94 -15.33 4.02
C GLU A 236 0.98 -15.75 5.15
N ALA A 237 1.03 -15.06 6.29
CA ALA A 237 0.10 -15.31 7.38
C ALA A 237 -1.30 -14.77 7.03
N PHE A 238 -1.37 -13.57 6.48
CA PHE A 238 -2.64 -12.96 6.07
C PHE A 238 -3.34 -13.75 4.96
N ILE A 239 -2.59 -14.23 3.97
CA ILE A 239 -3.13 -15.05 2.88
C ILE A 239 -3.74 -16.35 3.42
N LYS A 240 -3.05 -17.06 4.32
CA LYS A 240 -3.50 -18.35 4.87
C LYS A 240 -4.84 -18.28 5.59
N VAL A 241 -5.17 -17.13 6.17
CA VAL A 241 -6.41 -16.95 6.95
C VAL A 241 -7.40 -15.98 6.31
N VAL A 242 -7.07 -15.43 5.13
CA VAL A 242 -7.89 -14.40 4.45
C VAL A 242 -8.17 -13.22 5.40
N ALA A 243 -7.11 -12.66 5.99
CA ALA A 243 -7.15 -11.85 7.20
C ALA A 243 -8.06 -10.61 7.10
N ALA A 244 -7.99 -9.86 6.01
CA ALA A 244 -8.79 -8.64 5.86
C ALA A 244 -10.31 -8.90 5.81
N HIS A 245 -10.72 -10.10 5.38
CA HIS A 245 -12.14 -10.51 5.37
C HIS A 245 -12.63 -11.01 6.72
N GLN A 246 -11.72 -11.39 7.64
CA GLN A 246 -12.07 -11.92 8.97
C GLN A 246 -12.37 -10.80 9.99
N VAL A 247 -12.05 -9.54 9.67
CA VAL A 247 -12.32 -8.37 10.50
C VAL A 247 -13.78 -7.96 10.39
#